data_83ca21dba969487523e12420d21256e2
#
_entry.id   83ca21dba969487523e12420d21256e2
#
_cell.length_a   1.000
_cell.length_b   1.000
_cell.length_c   1.000
_cell.angle_alpha   90.00
_cell.angle_beta   90.00
_cell.angle_gamma   90.00
#
_symmetry.space_group_name_H-M   'P 1'
#
loop_
_entity.id
_entity.type
_entity.pdbx_description
1 polymer ?
#
loop_
_entity_poly.entity_id
_entity_poly.type
_entity_poly.pdbx_seq_one_letter_code
_entity_poly.pdbx_strand_id
1 'polypeptide(L)'
;MGKEPAEPDWPPLTDAEAAEVLAGWGSTDQPTVTWLSPRPMSAAALVRLGAATVFLKRHHVRVRNPAQLAAEHAFASHLRRWGQPVPAVLHRANGQSVLRRGDFCYEAHQLADGADLYRDAVSWSPYLSPAHAHAAGRALAALHLAAADFPAPARPPAVLMNSCHLICAPDPLAATEQLLGQRPDLAAYLAGRRWREDFTACLLPLIRRAAPRARTLPGQWVHGDWHPSNLTWTAAQPGAQVAGILDLGLANRTFAVHDLAIALERSVVAWLDLDSGLDSATGTGPVDVDLAAAAALLDGYQEVRPLSRAEAAAVPLVLPVVHLEYALSEAEYFAAVTRSPAHADQAYEYLIGHARWFGQPQGSALLGFLGQHLRTG
;
A
#
# COMPACT_ATOMS: atom_id res chain seq x y z
N MET A 1 -0.91 -15.19 4.63
CA MET A 1 -0.45 -14.90 3.26
C MET A 1 0.71 -15.82 2.98
N GLY A 2 0.70 -16.58 1.87
CA GLY A 2 1.77 -17.53 1.56
C GLY A 2 2.73 -16.98 0.51
N LYS A 3 3.86 -17.67 0.31
CA LYS A 3 4.81 -17.37 -0.77
C LYS A 3 4.29 -17.71 -2.17
N GLU A 4 3.18 -18.43 -2.26
CA GLU A 4 2.57 -18.74 -3.55
C GLU A 4 1.72 -17.56 -4.03
N PRO A 5 1.75 -17.25 -5.34
CA PRO A 5 0.86 -16.25 -5.91
C PRO A 5 -0.60 -16.63 -5.63
N ALA A 6 -1.35 -15.74 -5.00
CA ALA A 6 -2.79 -15.93 -4.85
C ALA A 6 -3.45 -15.91 -6.24
N GLU A 7 -4.47 -16.74 -6.44
CA GLU A 7 -5.28 -16.66 -7.66
C GLU A 7 -5.89 -15.23 -7.77
N PRO A 8 -5.90 -14.65 -8.98
CA PRO A 8 -6.53 -13.35 -9.20
C PRO A 8 -8.00 -13.37 -8.81
N ASP A 9 -8.44 -12.40 -8.03
CA ASP A 9 -9.85 -12.24 -7.62
C ASP A 9 -10.79 -11.94 -8.79
N TRP A 10 -10.23 -11.51 -9.92
CA TRP A 10 -10.97 -11.06 -11.09
C TRP A 10 -10.49 -11.76 -12.36
N PRO A 11 -11.41 -12.06 -13.29
CA PRO A 11 -11.03 -12.62 -14.60
C PRO A 11 -9.97 -11.73 -15.27
N PRO A 12 -9.01 -12.32 -16.02
CA PRO A 12 -7.99 -11.57 -16.72
C PRO A 12 -8.59 -10.65 -17.78
N LEU A 13 -7.91 -9.53 -18.06
CA LEU A 13 -8.22 -8.67 -19.19
C LEU A 13 -7.94 -9.42 -20.51
N THR A 14 -8.86 -9.30 -21.46
CA THR A 14 -8.73 -9.91 -22.79
C THR A 14 -8.47 -8.87 -23.87
N ASP A 15 -7.94 -9.28 -25.03
CA ASP A 15 -7.75 -8.40 -26.18
C ASP A 15 -9.08 -7.74 -26.61
N ALA A 16 -10.17 -8.49 -26.59
CA ALA A 16 -11.50 -7.97 -26.94
C ALA A 16 -11.97 -6.88 -25.95
N GLU A 17 -11.83 -7.14 -24.64
CA GLU A 17 -12.16 -6.17 -23.60
C GLU A 17 -11.27 -4.93 -23.70
N ALA A 18 -9.97 -5.13 -23.93
CA ALA A 18 -9.02 -4.02 -24.11
C ALA A 18 -9.37 -3.16 -25.32
N ALA A 19 -9.80 -3.76 -26.45
CA ALA A 19 -10.25 -3.04 -27.64
C ALA A 19 -11.47 -2.16 -27.35
N GLU A 20 -12.49 -2.73 -26.74
CA GLU A 20 -13.72 -2.00 -26.39
C GLU A 20 -13.45 -0.85 -25.40
N VAL A 21 -12.56 -1.06 -24.44
CA VAL A 21 -12.23 -0.09 -23.42
C VAL A 21 -11.35 1.03 -23.99
N LEU A 22 -10.27 0.69 -24.71
CA LEU A 22 -9.31 1.66 -25.25
C LEU A 22 -9.85 2.49 -26.41
N ALA A 23 -10.92 2.02 -27.09
CA ALA A 23 -11.69 2.87 -27.99
C ALA A 23 -12.23 4.13 -27.27
N GLY A 24 -12.54 4.05 -25.97
CA GLY A 24 -12.90 5.19 -25.15
C GLY A 24 -11.77 6.23 -24.97
N TRP A 25 -10.52 5.87 -25.19
CA TRP A 25 -9.34 6.76 -25.26
C TRP A 25 -8.97 7.14 -26.69
N GLY A 26 -9.82 6.79 -27.68
CA GLY A 26 -9.64 7.16 -29.09
C GLY A 26 -8.71 6.21 -29.86
N SER A 27 -8.37 5.04 -29.29
CA SER A 27 -7.59 4.04 -30.03
C SER A 27 -8.44 3.38 -31.09
N THR A 28 -7.89 3.28 -32.31
CA THR A 28 -8.43 2.50 -33.44
C THR A 28 -7.60 1.24 -33.72
N ASP A 29 -6.47 1.11 -33.02
CA ASP A 29 -5.59 -0.04 -33.18
C ASP A 29 -6.19 -1.29 -32.53
N GLN A 30 -5.85 -2.45 -33.09
CA GLN A 30 -6.17 -3.73 -32.46
C GLN A 30 -5.20 -3.98 -31.31
N PRO A 31 -5.66 -3.99 -30.06
CA PRO A 31 -4.80 -4.22 -28.92
C PRO A 31 -4.39 -5.68 -28.80
N THR A 32 -3.22 -5.90 -28.21
CA THR A 32 -2.78 -7.24 -27.80
C THR A 32 -2.35 -7.16 -26.35
N VAL A 33 -2.96 -7.95 -25.47
CA VAL A 33 -2.50 -8.12 -24.09
C VAL A 33 -1.20 -8.92 -24.11
N THR A 34 -0.12 -8.30 -23.66
CA THR A 34 1.23 -8.91 -23.69
C THR A 34 1.69 -9.41 -22.33
N TRP A 35 1.06 -8.97 -21.26
CA TRP A 35 1.31 -9.40 -19.89
C TRP A 35 0.09 -9.11 -19.02
N LEU A 36 -0.15 -10.01 -18.08
CA LEU A 36 -1.19 -9.85 -17.05
C LEU A 36 -0.54 -9.76 -15.67
N SER A 37 -1.01 -8.82 -14.85
CA SER A 37 -0.51 -8.68 -13.48
C SER A 37 -0.88 -9.91 -12.64
N PRO A 38 0.05 -10.49 -11.90
CA PRO A 38 -0.25 -11.57 -10.96
C PRO A 38 -0.90 -11.06 -9.65
N ARG A 39 -1.10 -9.74 -9.50
CA ARG A 39 -1.67 -9.16 -8.28
C ARG A 39 -3.17 -9.45 -8.21
N PRO A 40 -3.69 -9.98 -7.06
CA PRO A 40 -5.05 -10.51 -7.01
C PRO A 40 -6.15 -9.44 -7.02
N MET A 41 -5.95 -8.31 -6.35
CA MET A 41 -7.04 -7.38 -6.00
C MET A 41 -7.55 -6.49 -7.15
N SER A 42 -6.89 -6.49 -8.30
CA SER A 42 -7.32 -5.78 -9.51
C SER A 42 -6.85 -6.52 -10.75
N ALA A 43 -7.57 -6.42 -11.86
CA ALA A 43 -7.07 -6.91 -13.13
C ALA A 43 -6.27 -5.81 -13.83
N ALA A 44 -5.00 -6.08 -14.12
CA ALA A 44 -4.13 -5.14 -14.82
C ALA A 44 -3.31 -5.84 -15.90
N ALA A 45 -3.01 -5.13 -16.98
CA ALA A 45 -2.33 -5.67 -18.13
C ALA A 45 -1.42 -4.65 -18.82
N LEU A 46 -0.36 -5.13 -19.43
CA LEU A 46 0.34 -4.41 -20.48
C LEU A 46 -0.35 -4.72 -21.80
N VAL A 47 -0.76 -3.66 -22.49
CA VAL A 47 -1.50 -3.75 -23.76
C VAL A 47 -0.71 -3.03 -24.83
N ARG A 48 -0.33 -3.76 -25.87
CA ARG A 48 0.35 -3.21 -27.06
C ARG A 48 -0.70 -2.66 -28.03
N LEU A 49 -0.47 -1.42 -28.47
CA LEU A 49 -1.27 -0.68 -29.44
C LEU A 49 -0.32 -0.21 -30.57
N GLY A 50 -0.24 -0.96 -31.67
CA GLY A 50 0.73 -0.67 -32.71
C GLY A 50 2.17 -0.68 -32.17
N ALA A 51 2.84 0.47 -32.22
CA ALA A 51 4.19 0.67 -31.69
C ALA A 51 4.22 1.07 -30.19
N ALA A 52 3.10 1.46 -29.62
CA ALA A 52 2.99 1.89 -28.21
C ALA A 52 2.59 0.74 -27.30
N THR A 53 2.92 0.86 -26.03
CA THR A 53 2.41 0.00 -24.95
C THR A 53 1.82 0.88 -23.88
N VAL A 54 0.63 0.50 -23.40
CA VAL A 54 -0.05 1.16 -22.28
C VAL A 54 -0.27 0.17 -21.14
N PHE A 55 -0.33 0.68 -19.92
CA PHE A 55 -0.79 -0.09 -18.76
C PHE A 55 -2.28 0.16 -18.57
N LEU A 56 -3.09 -0.89 -18.66
CA LEU A 56 -4.53 -0.87 -18.48
C LEU A 56 -4.89 -1.55 -17.18
N LYS A 57 -5.68 -0.89 -16.33
CA LYS A 57 -6.13 -1.44 -15.05
C LYS A 57 -7.65 -1.36 -14.92
N ARG A 58 -8.26 -2.41 -14.41
CA ARG A 58 -9.69 -2.55 -14.16
C ARG A 58 -9.93 -2.77 -12.67
N HIS A 59 -10.82 -1.98 -12.10
CA HIS A 59 -11.27 -2.07 -10.71
C HIS A 59 -12.76 -2.33 -10.64
N HIS A 60 -13.20 -3.15 -9.70
CA HIS A 60 -14.62 -3.21 -9.36
C HIS A 60 -15.06 -1.89 -8.70
N VAL A 61 -16.26 -1.37 -9.03
CA VAL A 61 -16.74 -0.05 -8.53
C VAL A 61 -16.86 0.06 -7.02
N ARG A 62 -17.01 -1.08 -6.31
CA ARG A 62 -17.01 -1.12 -4.84
C ARG A 62 -15.62 -0.91 -4.24
N VAL A 63 -14.56 -1.13 -5.03
CA VAL A 63 -13.16 -0.90 -4.63
C VAL A 63 -12.71 0.49 -5.04
N ARG A 64 -12.95 0.86 -6.30
CA ARG A 64 -12.61 2.18 -6.85
C ARG A 64 -13.72 2.67 -7.76
N ASN A 65 -14.42 3.68 -7.32
CA ASN A 65 -15.38 4.40 -8.17
C ASN A 65 -14.66 5.52 -8.95
N PRO A 66 -15.33 6.14 -9.94
CA PRO A 66 -14.70 7.19 -10.76
C PRO A 66 -14.15 8.37 -9.96
N ALA A 67 -14.81 8.79 -8.88
CA ALA A 67 -14.36 9.92 -8.07
C ALA A 67 -13.09 9.58 -7.27
N GLN A 68 -12.98 8.34 -6.78
CA GLN A 68 -11.79 7.87 -6.08
C GLN A 68 -10.59 7.79 -7.02
N LEU A 69 -10.76 7.22 -8.23
CA LEU A 69 -9.70 7.19 -9.25
C LEU A 69 -9.31 8.62 -9.70
N ALA A 70 -10.27 9.53 -9.86
CA ALA A 70 -9.96 10.91 -10.21
C ALA A 70 -9.10 11.60 -9.13
N ALA A 71 -9.33 11.31 -7.85
CA ALA A 71 -8.48 11.82 -6.76
C ALA A 71 -7.06 11.26 -6.80
N GLU A 72 -6.90 9.95 -7.11
CA GLU A 72 -5.61 9.30 -7.32
C GLU A 72 -4.87 9.92 -8.51
N HIS A 73 -5.56 10.13 -9.63
CA HIS A 73 -5.01 10.75 -10.83
C HIS A 73 -4.62 12.22 -10.63
N ALA A 74 -5.36 12.96 -9.80
CA ALA A 74 -4.99 14.31 -9.42
C ALA A 74 -3.69 14.34 -8.62
N PHE A 75 -3.51 13.39 -7.70
CA PHE A 75 -2.27 13.24 -6.94
C PHE A 75 -1.11 12.82 -7.84
N ALA A 76 -1.30 11.83 -8.71
CA ALA A 76 -0.31 11.42 -9.71
C ALA A 76 0.15 12.60 -10.58
N SER A 77 -0.80 13.39 -11.07
CA SER A 77 -0.53 14.58 -11.88
C SER A 77 0.23 15.66 -11.10
N HIS A 78 -0.08 15.81 -9.81
CA HIS A 78 0.64 16.73 -8.92
C HIS A 78 2.10 16.27 -8.74
N LEU A 79 2.34 15.01 -8.40
CA LEU A 79 3.68 14.44 -8.23
C LEU A 79 4.53 14.59 -9.51
N ARG A 80 3.93 14.34 -10.67
CA ARG A 80 4.61 14.53 -11.96
C ARG A 80 5.03 15.99 -12.21
N ARG A 81 4.21 16.96 -11.86
CA ARG A 81 4.57 18.39 -11.96
C ARG A 81 5.77 18.75 -11.10
N TRP A 82 5.98 18.02 -10.00
CA TRP A 82 7.14 18.14 -9.14
C TRP A 82 8.29 17.20 -9.54
N GLY A 83 8.26 16.64 -10.76
CA GLY A 83 9.35 15.83 -11.31
C GLY A 83 9.45 14.41 -10.76
N GLN A 84 8.42 13.94 -10.04
CA GLN A 84 8.43 12.56 -9.58
C GLN A 84 8.17 11.59 -10.74
N PRO A 85 8.86 10.42 -10.78
CA PRO A 85 8.75 9.48 -11.88
C PRO A 85 7.49 8.62 -11.79
N VAL A 86 6.32 9.25 -11.73
CA VAL A 86 5.02 8.58 -11.75
C VAL A 86 4.55 8.47 -13.20
N PRO A 87 4.08 7.31 -13.68
CA PRO A 87 3.54 7.16 -15.03
C PRO A 87 2.40 8.15 -15.32
N ALA A 88 2.36 8.69 -16.52
CA ALA A 88 1.29 9.62 -16.89
C ALA A 88 -0.03 8.86 -17.03
N VAL A 89 -1.06 9.40 -16.40
CA VAL A 89 -2.44 8.97 -16.60
C VAL A 89 -2.90 9.43 -17.99
N LEU A 90 -3.46 8.53 -18.78
CA LEU A 90 -4.03 8.85 -20.08
C LEU A 90 -5.43 9.42 -19.94
N HIS A 91 -5.72 10.46 -20.71
CA HIS A 91 -7.03 11.11 -20.72
C HIS A 91 -7.79 10.78 -22.00
N ARG A 92 -9.08 10.61 -21.86
CA ARG A 92 -10.04 10.45 -22.95
C ARG A 92 -10.26 11.80 -23.66
N ALA A 93 -10.83 11.78 -24.85
CA ALA A 93 -11.12 13.01 -25.62
C ALA A 93 -11.99 14.02 -24.87
N ASN A 94 -12.82 13.56 -23.92
CA ASN A 94 -13.66 14.43 -23.07
C ASN A 94 -12.92 14.94 -21.81
N GLY A 95 -11.61 14.72 -21.70
CA GLY A 95 -10.79 15.14 -20.57
C GLY A 95 -10.86 14.23 -19.33
N GLN A 96 -11.73 13.23 -19.31
CA GLN A 96 -11.81 12.27 -18.21
C GLN A 96 -10.68 11.24 -18.30
N SER A 97 -10.18 10.81 -17.15
CA SER A 97 -9.13 9.80 -17.04
C SER A 97 -9.66 8.39 -16.67
N VAL A 98 -10.97 8.29 -16.43
CA VAL A 98 -11.66 7.07 -16.02
C VAL A 98 -12.78 6.73 -16.99
N LEU A 99 -12.90 5.45 -17.33
CA LEU A 99 -14.06 4.89 -18.02
C LEU A 99 -14.81 3.97 -17.07
N ARG A 100 -16.08 4.26 -16.77
CA ARG A 100 -16.97 3.29 -16.11
C ARG A 100 -17.74 2.48 -17.14
N ARG A 101 -17.75 1.16 -16.95
CA ARG A 101 -18.55 0.23 -17.75
C ARG A 101 -19.12 -0.87 -16.85
N GLY A 102 -20.43 -0.87 -16.68
CA GLY A 102 -21.10 -1.77 -15.73
C GLY A 102 -20.57 -1.61 -14.30
N ASP A 103 -20.13 -2.72 -13.73
CA ASP A 103 -19.59 -2.80 -12.39
C ASP A 103 -18.08 -2.51 -12.30
N PHE A 104 -17.46 -2.07 -13.41
CA PHE A 104 -16.03 -1.83 -13.47
C PHE A 104 -15.68 -0.39 -13.85
N CYS A 105 -14.58 0.08 -13.29
CA CYS A 105 -13.89 1.29 -13.69
C CYS A 105 -12.54 0.92 -14.30
N TYR A 106 -12.17 1.62 -15.38
CA TYR A 106 -10.93 1.43 -16.11
C TYR A 106 -10.12 2.70 -16.10
N GLU A 107 -8.82 2.53 -15.97
CA GLU A 107 -7.82 3.56 -16.12
C GLU A 107 -6.70 3.07 -17.05
N ALA A 108 -6.09 3.99 -17.77
CA ALA A 108 -4.96 3.70 -18.64
C ALA A 108 -3.80 4.66 -18.34
N HIS A 109 -2.58 4.13 -18.35
CA HIS A 109 -1.37 4.87 -18.05
C HIS A 109 -0.34 4.65 -19.15
N GLN A 110 0.58 5.61 -19.30
CA GLN A 110 1.83 5.34 -19.99
C GLN A 110 2.61 4.25 -19.27
N LEU A 111 3.43 3.53 -20.01
CA LEU A 111 4.36 2.59 -19.39
C LEU A 111 5.35 3.37 -18.50
N ALA A 112 5.65 2.82 -17.32
CA ALA A 112 6.69 3.37 -16.47
C ALA A 112 8.07 3.17 -17.10
N ASP A 113 8.96 4.11 -16.87
CA ASP A 113 10.37 3.95 -17.24
C ASP A 113 11.06 2.89 -16.35
N GLY A 114 12.18 2.36 -16.84
CA GLY A 114 12.99 1.39 -16.10
C GLY A 114 12.51 -0.05 -16.17
N ALA A 115 13.16 -0.91 -15.39
CA ALA A 115 12.88 -2.34 -15.30
C ALA A 115 12.01 -2.65 -14.06
N ASP A 116 10.96 -3.43 -14.24
CA ASP A 116 10.19 -4.01 -13.15
C ASP A 116 10.88 -5.30 -12.68
N LEU A 117 11.75 -5.17 -11.67
CA LEU A 117 12.52 -6.28 -11.11
C LEU A 117 11.68 -7.24 -10.26
N TYR A 118 10.46 -6.84 -9.92
CA TYR A 118 9.53 -7.59 -9.07
C TYR A 118 8.27 -8.02 -9.83
N ARG A 119 8.33 -8.01 -11.15
CA ARG A 119 7.20 -8.26 -12.06
C ARG A 119 6.44 -9.55 -11.74
N ASP A 120 7.20 -10.60 -11.47
CA ASP A 120 6.65 -11.94 -11.20
C ASP A 120 6.77 -12.34 -9.71
N ALA A 121 7.22 -11.41 -8.86
CA ALA A 121 7.29 -11.62 -7.42
C ALA A 121 5.93 -11.34 -6.76
N VAL A 122 5.67 -12.01 -5.65
CA VAL A 122 4.53 -11.65 -4.78
C VAL A 122 4.73 -10.27 -4.18
N SER A 123 3.62 -9.57 -3.88
CA SER A 123 3.69 -8.29 -3.18
C SER A 123 4.37 -8.46 -1.82
N TRP A 124 5.06 -7.40 -1.37
CA TRP A 124 5.81 -7.37 -0.10
C TRP A 124 7.05 -8.28 -0.07
N SER A 125 7.55 -8.70 -1.23
CA SER A 125 8.88 -9.28 -1.30
C SER A 125 9.95 -8.28 -0.83
N PRO A 126 11.01 -8.73 -0.13
CA PRO A 126 12.08 -7.84 0.35
C PRO A 126 12.86 -7.19 -0.79
N TYR A 127 13.61 -6.13 -0.48
CA TYR A 127 14.54 -5.53 -1.43
C TYR A 127 15.63 -6.52 -1.85
N LEU A 128 16.06 -6.48 -3.12
CA LEU A 128 17.15 -7.33 -3.64
C LEU A 128 18.50 -7.03 -2.98
N SER A 129 18.66 -5.86 -2.40
CA SER A 129 19.87 -5.46 -1.67
C SER A 129 19.60 -4.23 -0.79
N PRO A 130 20.45 -3.99 0.23
CA PRO A 130 20.41 -2.74 0.99
C PRO A 130 20.58 -1.48 0.13
N ALA A 131 21.33 -1.56 -0.98
CA ALA A 131 21.48 -0.42 -1.91
C ALA A 131 20.16 -0.08 -2.61
N HIS A 132 19.31 -1.07 -2.95
CA HIS A 132 17.96 -0.83 -3.47
C HIS A 132 17.06 -0.25 -2.37
N ALA A 133 17.14 -0.71 -1.13
CA ALA A 133 16.41 -0.14 -0.01
C ALA A 133 16.77 1.34 0.20
N HIS A 134 18.06 1.69 0.13
CA HIS A 134 18.54 3.05 0.20
C HIS A 134 17.99 3.93 -0.92
N ALA A 135 18.04 3.47 -2.18
CA ALA A 135 17.49 4.20 -3.32
C ALA A 135 15.97 4.39 -3.19
N ALA A 136 15.25 3.38 -2.68
CA ALA A 136 13.82 3.48 -2.39
C ALA A 136 13.53 4.49 -1.27
N GLY A 137 14.35 4.55 -0.23
CA GLY A 137 14.26 5.57 0.83
C GLY A 137 14.41 6.99 0.30
N ARG A 138 15.40 7.23 -0.57
CA ARG A 138 15.58 8.52 -1.25
C ARG A 138 14.36 8.91 -2.09
N ALA A 139 13.83 7.97 -2.85
CA ALA A 139 12.66 8.21 -3.71
C ALA A 139 11.39 8.49 -2.88
N LEU A 140 11.18 7.79 -1.77
CA LEU A 140 10.07 8.05 -0.86
C LEU A 140 10.17 9.46 -0.23
N ALA A 141 11.37 9.85 0.19
CA ALA A 141 11.61 11.18 0.74
C ALA A 141 11.34 12.28 -0.30
N ALA A 142 11.78 12.08 -1.55
CA ALA A 142 11.51 13.00 -2.66
C ALA A 142 10.01 13.09 -2.97
N LEU A 143 9.28 11.96 -2.94
CA LEU A 143 7.82 11.95 -3.07
C LEU A 143 7.16 12.76 -1.95
N HIS A 144 7.58 12.59 -0.70
CA HIS A 144 7.03 13.33 0.42
C HIS A 144 7.25 14.84 0.32
N LEU A 145 8.44 15.27 -0.17
CA LEU A 145 8.68 16.69 -0.44
C LEU A 145 7.77 17.22 -1.55
N ALA A 146 7.61 16.47 -2.64
CA ALA A 146 6.73 16.81 -3.74
C ALA A 146 5.24 16.84 -3.34
N ALA A 147 4.83 16.00 -2.40
CA ALA A 147 3.45 15.89 -1.93
C ALA A 147 3.06 16.93 -0.86
N ALA A 148 4.02 17.67 -0.31
CA ALA A 148 3.81 18.50 0.87
C ALA A 148 2.74 19.58 0.71
N ASP A 149 2.60 20.14 -0.48
CA ASP A 149 1.66 21.21 -0.81
C ASP A 149 0.42 20.72 -1.61
N PHE A 150 0.21 19.40 -1.75
CA PHE A 150 -0.98 18.88 -2.40
C PHE A 150 -2.22 19.16 -1.53
N PRO A 151 -3.17 19.98 -2.00
CA PRO A 151 -4.17 20.60 -1.13
C PRO A 151 -5.40 19.73 -0.86
N ALA A 152 -5.52 18.56 -1.50
CA ALA A 152 -6.71 17.74 -1.37
C ALA A 152 -6.94 17.25 0.07
N PRO A 153 -8.20 17.18 0.54
CA PRO A 153 -8.52 16.60 1.84
C PRO A 153 -8.21 15.10 1.87
N ALA A 154 -8.22 14.51 3.08
CA ALA A 154 -8.15 13.06 3.23
C ALA A 154 -9.33 12.39 2.51
N ARG A 155 -9.05 11.27 1.88
CA ARG A 155 -10.11 10.40 1.30
C ARG A 155 -10.90 9.75 2.44
N PRO A 156 -12.21 9.61 2.30
CA PRO A 156 -13.02 8.90 3.29
C PRO A 156 -12.60 7.43 3.35
N PRO A 157 -12.74 6.77 4.52
CA PRO A 157 -12.47 5.35 4.66
C PRO A 157 -13.28 4.52 3.63
N ALA A 158 -12.58 3.63 2.94
CA ALA A 158 -13.16 2.78 1.91
C ALA A 158 -12.46 1.42 1.86
N VAL A 159 -13.01 0.50 1.07
CA VAL A 159 -12.42 -0.82 0.83
C VAL A 159 -11.05 -0.66 0.18
N LEU A 160 -10.08 -1.45 0.63
CA LEU A 160 -8.67 -1.40 0.18
C LEU A 160 -8.12 0.05 0.18
N MET A 161 -8.27 0.74 1.31
CA MET A 161 -7.80 2.10 1.50
C MET A 161 -6.92 2.18 2.75
N ASN A 162 -5.83 2.91 2.66
CA ASN A 162 -5.00 3.21 3.81
C ASN A 162 -5.45 4.51 4.48
N SER A 163 -5.39 4.55 5.81
CA SER A 163 -5.72 5.72 6.59
C SER A 163 -5.04 5.69 7.97
N CYS A 164 -5.11 6.77 8.71
CA CYS A 164 -4.63 6.82 10.10
C CYS A 164 -5.70 7.35 11.06
N HIS A 165 -6.96 7.22 10.67
CA HIS A 165 -8.09 7.77 11.44
C HIS A 165 -8.20 7.14 12.84
N LEU A 166 -8.12 5.80 12.92
CA LEU A 166 -8.22 5.05 14.18
C LEU A 166 -7.00 5.29 15.07
N ILE A 167 -5.80 5.34 14.47
CA ILE A 167 -4.55 5.61 15.19
C ILE A 167 -4.58 7.01 15.82
N CYS A 168 -5.14 7.98 15.11
CA CYS A 168 -5.21 9.37 15.54
C CYS A 168 -6.48 9.70 16.35
N ALA A 169 -7.42 8.77 16.51
CA ALA A 169 -8.66 9.03 17.25
C ALA A 169 -8.40 9.27 18.76
N PRO A 170 -9.11 10.20 19.41
CA PRO A 170 -9.07 10.37 20.86
C PRO A 170 -9.46 9.11 21.65
N ASP A 171 -10.50 8.41 21.15
CA ASP A 171 -10.92 7.10 21.61
C ASP A 171 -10.93 6.15 20.39
N PRO A 172 -9.88 5.31 20.22
CA PRO A 172 -9.79 4.41 19.09
C PRO A 172 -10.89 3.36 19.04
N LEU A 173 -11.40 2.89 20.18
CA LEU A 173 -12.47 1.90 20.23
C LEU A 173 -13.81 2.51 19.77
N ALA A 174 -14.15 3.67 20.32
CA ALA A 174 -15.34 4.41 19.89
C ALA A 174 -15.26 4.82 18.40
N ALA A 175 -14.08 5.21 17.92
CA ALA A 175 -13.87 5.51 16.52
C ALA A 175 -14.05 4.28 15.62
N THR A 176 -13.61 3.10 16.08
CA THR A 176 -13.86 1.84 15.37
C THR A 176 -15.35 1.53 15.31
N GLU A 177 -16.09 1.69 16.40
CA GLU A 177 -17.54 1.50 16.42
C GLU A 177 -18.26 2.48 15.47
N GLN A 178 -17.83 3.73 15.44
CA GLN A 178 -18.33 4.73 14.48
C GLN A 178 -18.04 4.33 13.03
N LEU A 179 -16.83 3.84 12.76
CA LEU A 179 -16.44 3.34 11.43
C LEU A 179 -17.35 2.18 11.00
N LEU A 180 -17.63 1.22 11.90
CA LEU A 180 -18.53 0.11 11.64
C LEU A 180 -19.96 0.58 11.33
N GLY A 181 -20.43 1.63 11.98
CA GLY A 181 -21.73 2.26 11.65
C GLY A 181 -21.80 2.83 10.22
N GLN A 182 -20.67 3.19 9.64
CA GLN A 182 -20.56 3.70 8.26
C GLN A 182 -20.25 2.60 7.23
N ARG A 183 -19.81 1.43 7.68
CA ARG A 183 -19.36 0.29 6.86
C ARG A 183 -20.12 -0.99 7.26
N PRO A 184 -21.37 -1.14 6.81
CA PRO A 184 -22.24 -2.23 7.23
C PRO A 184 -21.71 -3.62 6.88
N ASP A 185 -20.97 -3.74 5.78
CA ASP A 185 -20.36 -5.02 5.35
C ASP A 185 -19.24 -5.45 6.33
N LEU A 186 -18.36 -4.50 6.73
CA LEU A 186 -17.36 -4.76 7.76
C LEU A 186 -18.00 -5.08 9.10
N ALA A 187 -19.05 -4.34 9.47
CA ALA A 187 -19.80 -4.59 10.71
C ALA A 187 -20.42 -5.99 10.73
N ALA A 188 -21.01 -6.43 9.61
CA ALA A 188 -21.58 -7.77 9.47
C ALA A 188 -20.48 -8.85 9.59
N TYR A 189 -19.32 -8.65 8.95
CA TYR A 189 -18.20 -9.57 9.07
C TYR A 189 -17.69 -9.69 10.52
N LEU A 190 -17.57 -8.58 11.23
CA LEU A 190 -17.04 -8.57 12.60
C LEU A 190 -18.07 -9.00 13.66
N ALA A 191 -19.39 -8.99 13.36
CA ALA A 191 -20.44 -9.34 14.29
C ALA A 191 -20.31 -10.77 14.88
N GLY A 192 -19.76 -11.70 14.09
CA GLY A 192 -19.49 -13.09 14.52
C GLY A 192 -18.17 -13.30 15.28
N ARG A 193 -17.40 -12.24 15.55
CA ARG A 193 -16.04 -12.30 16.12
C ARG A 193 -15.95 -11.55 17.44
N ARG A 194 -14.96 -11.93 18.24
CA ARG A 194 -14.63 -11.24 19.51
C ARG A 194 -13.75 -10.01 19.24
N TRP A 195 -14.03 -9.26 18.18
CA TRP A 195 -13.15 -8.19 17.72
C TRP A 195 -12.87 -7.09 18.77
N ARG A 196 -13.84 -6.79 19.68
CA ARG A 196 -13.60 -5.82 20.75
C ARG A 196 -12.58 -6.30 21.76
N GLU A 197 -12.59 -7.58 22.06
CA GLU A 197 -11.62 -8.20 22.97
C GLU A 197 -10.24 -8.23 22.33
N ASP A 198 -10.16 -8.68 21.05
CA ASP A 198 -8.92 -8.71 20.29
C ASP A 198 -8.34 -7.31 20.11
N PHE A 199 -9.18 -6.34 19.75
CA PHE A 199 -8.77 -4.93 19.62
C PHE A 199 -8.23 -4.38 20.95
N THR A 200 -8.95 -4.63 22.05
CA THR A 200 -8.57 -4.14 23.39
C THR A 200 -7.27 -4.78 23.87
N ALA A 201 -7.09 -6.08 23.62
CA ALA A 201 -5.94 -6.83 24.11
C ALA A 201 -4.68 -6.59 23.25
N CYS A 202 -4.82 -6.55 21.92
CA CYS A 202 -3.68 -6.56 21.02
C CYS A 202 -3.35 -5.18 20.43
N LEU A 203 -4.35 -4.42 20.00
CA LEU A 203 -4.17 -3.18 19.22
C LEU A 203 -4.19 -1.93 20.09
N LEU A 204 -5.15 -1.83 21.02
CA LEU A 204 -5.33 -0.61 21.83
C LEU A 204 -4.08 -0.20 22.63
N PRO A 205 -3.30 -1.10 23.24
CA PRO A 205 -2.05 -0.74 23.92
C PRO A 205 -1.02 -0.12 22.98
N LEU A 206 -0.90 -0.63 21.75
CA LEU A 206 0.01 -0.13 20.72
C LEU A 206 -0.45 1.24 20.22
N ILE A 207 -1.75 1.39 19.93
CA ILE A 207 -2.33 2.68 19.52
C ILE A 207 -2.12 3.75 20.59
N ARG A 208 -2.37 3.43 21.87
CA ARG A 208 -2.16 4.38 22.99
C ARG A 208 -0.74 4.87 23.10
N ARG A 209 0.25 4.06 22.70
CA ARG A 209 1.65 4.47 22.65
C ARG A 209 1.96 5.35 21.43
N ALA A 210 1.39 5.05 20.26
CA ALA A 210 1.61 5.77 19.01
C ALA A 210 0.85 7.11 18.94
N ALA A 211 -0.42 7.12 19.33
CA ALA A 211 -1.36 8.21 19.11
C ALA A 211 -0.89 9.60 19.61
N PRO A 212 -0.29 9.76 20.80
CA PRO A 212 0.15 11.08 21.27
C PRO A 212 1.16 11.75 20.33
N ARG A 213 2.02 10.96 19.67
CA ARG A 213 2.98 11.48 18.69
C ARG A 213 2.35 11.60 17.30
N ALA A 214 1.64 10.59 16.85
CA ALA A 214 0.99 10.59 15.54
C ALA A 214 0.12 11.85 15.34
N ARG A 215 -0.64 12.25 16.36
CA ARG A 215 -1.50 13.45 16.32
C ARG A 215 -0.75 14.77 16.18
N THR A 216 0.53 14.82 16.52
CA THR A 216 1.35 16.05 16.43
C THR A 216 2.11 16.17 15.13
N LEU A 217 2.12 15.12 14.30
CA LEU A 217 2.82 15.11 13.03
C LEU A 217 2.02 15.87 11.95
N PRO A 218 2.70 16.61 11.07
CA PRO A 218 2.04 17.35 10.02
C PRO A 218 1.39 16.40 9.01
N GLY A 219 0.10 16.61 8.76
CA GLY A 219 -0.65 15.83 7.79
C GLY A 219 -0.30 16.19 6.36
N GLN A 220 0.01 15.19 5.53
CA GLN A 220 0.24 15.33 4.08
C GLN A 220 -0.27 14.12 3.34
N TRP A 221 -0.40 14.24 2.01
CA TRP A 221 -0.62 13.09 1.15
C TRP A 221 0.64 12.23 1.05
N VAL A 222 0.45 10.91 1.01
CA VAL A 222 1.51 9.90 0.99
C VAL A 222 1.15 8.82 -0.03
N HIS A 223 2.09 7.94 -0.35
CA HIS A 223 1.88 6.81 -1.26
C HIS A 223 0.90 5.78 -0.68
N GLY A 224 1.08 5.41 0.58
CA GLY A 224 0.20 4.48 1.30
C GLY A 224 0.45 2.99 1.02
N ASP A 225 1.34 2.66 0.05
CA ASP A 225 1.66 1.28 -0.35
C ASP A 225 3.11 1.16 -0.84
N TRP A 226 4.06 1.74 -0.11
CA TRP A 226 5.45 1.75 -0.52
C TRP A 226 6.13 0.42 -0.27
N HIS A 227 6.46 -0.30 -1.34
CA HIS A 227 7.24 -1.54 -1.32
C HIS A 227 7.89 -1.79 -2.69
N PRO A 228 8.90 -2.69 -2.77
CA PRO A 228 9.69 -2.88 -3.99
C PRO A 228 8.90 -3.18 -5.27
N SER A 229 7.79 -3.90 -5.16
CA SER A 229 6.98 -4.26 -6.34
C SER A 229 6.13 -3.10 -6.87
N ASN A 230 6.08 -1.96 -6.18
CA ASN A 230 5.47 -0.72 -6.66
C ASN A 230 6.52 0.26 -7.20
N LEU A 231 7.74 -0.24 -7.48
CA LEU A 231 8.85 0.54 -8.00
C LEU A 231 9.44 -0.11 -9.26
N THR A 232 9.84 0.71 -10.22
CA THR A 232 10.72 0.29 -11.32
C THR A 232 12.12 0.88 -11.10
N TRP A 233 13.12 0.29 -11.74
CA TRP A 233 14.51 0.52 -11.44
C TRP A 233 15.33 0.83 -12.71
N THR A 234 16.33 1.69 -12.62
CA THR A 234 17.21 1.99 -13.73
C THR A 234 18.07 0.80 -14.16
N ALA A 235 18.33 -0.13 -13.25
CA ALA A 235 19.10 -1.36 -13.47
C ALA A 235 18.83 -2.37 -12.34
N ALA A 236 19.28 -3.62 -12.53
CA ALA A 236 19.20 -4.67 -11.51
C ALA A 236 20.41 -4.65 -10.53
N GLN A 237 21.47 -3.93 -10.86
CA GLN A 237 22.73 -3.93 -10.11
C GLN A 237 22.64 -3.01 -8.86
N PRO A 238 23.51 -3.24 -7.87
CA PRO A 238 23.71 -2.29 -6.77
C PRO A 238 24.03 -0.89 -7.33
N GLY A 239 23.40 0.15 -6.80
CA GLY A 239 23.51 1.52 -7.31
C GLY A 239 22.40 1.95 -8.27
N ALA A 240 21.49 1.03 -8.63
CA ALA A 240 20.28 1.39 -9.35
C ALA A 240 19.45 2.42 -8.55
N GLN A 241 18.79 3.30 -9.31
CA GLN A 241 17.87 4.29 -8.77
C GLN A 241 16.42 3.89 -9.09
N VAL A 242 15.47 4.43 -8.35
CA VAL A 242 14.06 4.30 -8.70
C VAL A 242 13.80 5.09 -9.98
N ALA A 243 13.29 4.40 -11.00
CA ALA A 243 12.95 4.95 -12.31
C ALA A 243 11.45 5.22 -12.46
N GLY A 244 10.60 4.53 -11.70
CA GLY A 244 9.17 4.74 -11.70
C GLY A 244 8.54 4.41 -10.36
N ILE A 245 7.50 5.15 -10.00
CA ILE A 245 6.67 4.96 -8.80
C ILE A 245 5.27 4.57 -9.28
N LEU A 246 4.81 3.40 -8.86
CA LEU A 246 3.58 2.76 -9.35
C LEU A 246 2.52 2.70 -8.25
N ASP A 247 1.28 2.48 -8.65
CA ASP A 247 0.13 2.14 -7.80
C ASP A 247 -0.14 3.11 -6.63
N LEU A 248 -0.68 4.27 -6.95
CA LEU A 248 -1.17 5.24 -5.97
C LEU A 248 -2.57 4.90 -5.41
N GLY A 249 -3.02 3.67 -5.60
CA GLY A 249 -4.37 3.23 -5.18
C GLY A 249 -4.63 3.41 -3.69
N LEU A 250 -3.64 3.22 -2.84
CA LEU A 250 -3.75 3.41 -1.38
C LEU A 250 -3.36 4.82 -0.92
N ALA A 251 -2.98 5.72 -1.85
CA ALA A 251 -2.57 7.08 -1.50
C ALA A 251 -3.68 7.83 -0.78
N ASN A 252 -3.34 8.49 0.30
CA ASN A 252 -4.27 9.24 1.13
C ASN A 252 -3.53 10.33 1.92
N ARG A 253 -4.28 11.22 2.54
CA ARG A 253 -3.74 12.20 3.47
C ARG A 253 -3.61 11.58 4.86
N THR A 254 -2.37 11.22 5.23
CA THR A 254 -1.95 10.77 6.56
C THR A 254 -0.80 11.65 7.04
N PHE A 255 0.38 11.11 7.29
CA PHE A 255 1.61 11.84 7.60
C PHE A 255 2.84 11.05 7.12
N ALA A 256 3.95 11.71 6.82
CA ALA A 256 5.13 11.08 6.21
C ALA A 256 5.66 9.86 6.99
N VAL A 257 5.66 9.91 8.33
CA VAL A 257 6.10 8.78 9.15
C VAL A 257 5.20 7.56 9.02
N HIS A 258 3.90 7.74 8.75
CA HIS A 258 2.98 6.63 8.48
C HIS A 258 3.42 5.86 7.22
N ASP A 259 3.74 6.57 6.15
CA ASP A 259 4.19 5.98 4.90
C ASP A 259 5.59 5.34 5.01
N LEU A 260 6.49 5.98 5.76
CA LEU A 260 7.80 5.40 6.06
C LEU A 260 7.67 4.12 6.91
N ALA A 261 6.72 4.06 7.84
CA ALA A 261 6.40 2.86 8.61
C ALA A 261 5.81 1.76 7.71
N ILE A 262 4.95 2.10 6.73
CA ILE A 262 4.47 1.16 5.70
C ILE A 262 5.65 0.60 4.90
N ALA A 263 6.59 1.45 4.48
CA ALA A 263 7.75 1.02 3.73
C ALA A 263 8.62 0.02 4.51
N LEU A 264 8.82 0.26 5.80
CA LEU A 264 9.52 -0.67 6.70
C LEU A 264 8.72 -1.97 6.89
N GLU A 265 7.44 -1.85 7.19
CA GLU A 265 6.55 -3.00 7.41
C GLU A 265 6.56 -3.95 6.21
N ARG A 266 6.38 -3.44 5.01
CA ARG A 266 6.16 -4.24 3.79
C ARG A 266 7.42 -4.76 3.11
N SER A 267 8.62 -4.34 3.51
CA SER A 267 9.85 -4.70 2.82
C SER A 267 11.01 -5.13 3.70
N VAL A 268 10.88 -5.00 5.02
CA VAL A 268 11.93 -5.34 5.99
C VAL A 268 11.61 -6.61 6.75
N VAL A 269 10.34 -6.87 6.97
CA VAL A 269 9.86 -8.06 7.70
C VAL A 269 9.29 -9.06 6.70
N ALA A 270 9.76 -10.31 6.75
CA ALA A 270 9.32 -11.36 5.82
C ALA A 270 7.95 -11.93 6.22
N TRP A 271 6.91 -11.10 6.20
CA TRP A 271 5.55 -11.48 6.61
C TRP A 271 4.98 -12.69 5.88
N LEU A 272 5.39 -12.91 4.64
CA LEU A 272 4.96 -14.05 3.84
C LEU A 272 5.47 -15.39 4.39
N ASP A 273 6.44 -15.37 5.30
CA ASP A 273 6.98 -16.54 5.97
C ASP A 273 6.23 -16.90 7.25
N LEU A 274 5.37 -16.02 7.75
CA LEU A 274 4.55 -16.27 8.94
C LEU A 274 3.67 -17.53 8.82
N ASP A 275 3.14 -17.81 7.62
CA ASP A 275 2.26 -18.97 7.40
C ASP A 275 2.99 -20.31 7.46
N SER A 276 4.31 -20.34 7.26
CA SER A 276 5.09 -21.58 7.24
C SER A 276 5.54 -22.08 8.61
N GLY A 277 5.32 -21.30 9.67
CA GLY A 277 5.81 -21.60 11.02
C GLY A 277 4.90 -21.13 12.15
N LEU A 278 3.65 -20.78 11.88
CA LEU A 278 2.68 -20.45 12.93
C LEU A 278 2.46 -21.66 13.83
N ASP A 279 2.96 -21.61 15.05
CA ASP A 279 2.41 -22.40 16.13
C ASP A 279 0.94 -22.00 16.30
N SER A 280 0.03 -22.91 15.98
CA SER A 280 -1.41 -22.70 16.03
C SER A 280 -1.93 -22.28 17.41
N ALA A 281 -1.10 -22.40 18.45
CA ALA A 281 -1.43 -21.98 19.82
C ALA A 281 -1.03 -20.53 20.12
N THR A 282 0.01 -19.98 19.47
CA THR A 282 0.56 -18.65 19.76
C THR A 282 0.33 -17.64 18.62
N GLY A 283 0.02 -18.11 17.42
CA GLY A 283 -0.17 -17.28 16.23
C GLY A 283 1.11 -16.58 15.75
N THR A 284 2.30 -17.04 16.18
CA THR A 284 3.58 -16.40 15.88
C THR A 284 4.67 -17.43 15.67
N GLY A 285 5.36 -17.35 14.53
CA GLY A 285 6.59 -18.06 14.22
C GLY A 285 7.79 -17.11 14.11
N PRO A 286 9.02 -17.64 13.98
CA PRO A 286 10.17 -16.82 13.65
C PRO A 286 9.97 -16.19 12.26
N VAL A 287 10.14 -14.89 12.17
CA VAL A 287 10.06 -14.12 10.92
C VAL A 287 11.39 -13.45 10.70
N ASP A 288 11.96 -13.58 9.51
CA ASP A 288 13.21 -12.92 9.20
C ASP A 288 13.01 -11.40 9.10
N VAL A 289 13.97 -10.66 9.66
CA VAL A 289 13.98 -9.19 9.66
C VAL A 289 15.29 -8.72 9.03
N ASP A 290 15.20 -8.02 7.91
CA ASP A 290 16.36 -7.43 7.23
C ASP A 290 16.70 -6.06 7.85
N LEU A 291 17.50 -6.09 8.93
CA LEU A 291 17.97 -4.86 9.59
C LEU A 291 18.89 -4.01 8.71
N ALA A 292 19.61 -4.63 7.75
CA ALA A 292 20.46 -3.88 6.84
C ALA A 292 19.62 -3.10 5.82
N ALA A 293 18.56 -3.70 5.29
CA ALA A 293 17.60 -3.00 4.45
C ALA A 293 16.86 -1.90 5.24
N ALA A 294 16.50 -2.15 6.51
CA ALA A 294 15.87 -1.14 7.36
C ALA A 294 16.75 0.09 7.55
N ALA A 295 18.03 -0.11 7.91
CA ALA A 295 19.00 0.96 8.06
C ALA A 295 19.16 1.72 6.74
N ALA A 296 19.40 1.01 5.64
CA ALA A 296 19.63 1.61 4.33
C ALA A 296 18.42 2.43 3.83
N LEU A 297 17.20 1.95 4.03
CA LEU A 297 15.97 2.68 3.70
C LEU A 297 15.88 4.01 4.48
N LEU A 298 16.15 3.96 5.78
CA LEU A 298 16.12 5.14 6.65
C LEU A 298 17.22 6.13 6.32
N ASP A 299 18.44 5.65 6.05
CA ASP A 299 19.57 6.49 5.66
C ASP A 299 19.30 7.21 4.34
N GLY A 300 18.84 6.46 3.32
CA GLY A 300 18.45 7.03 2.05
C GLY A 300 17.31 8.06 2.17
N TYR A 301 16.33 7.80 3.03
CA TYR A 301 15.27 8.75 3.31
C TYR A 301 15.82 10.04 3.94
N GLN A 302 16.66 9.92 4.96
CA GLN A 302 17.21 11.07 5.69
C GLN A 302 18.21 11.88 4.88
N GLU A 303 18.90 11.32 3.90
CA GLU A 303 19.74 12.07 2.96
C GLU A 303 18.97 13.13 2.18
N VAL A 304 17.70 12.88 1.86
CA VAL A 304 16.85 13.76 1.04
C VAL A 304 15.92 14.60 1.90
N ARG A 305 15.33 13.98 2.93
CA ARG A 305 14.40 14.62 3.86
C ARG A 305 14.75 14.21 5.30
N PRO A 306 15.57 14.99 5.99
CA PRO A 306 15.89 14.71 7.38
C PRO A 306 14.63 14.65 8.24
N LEU A 307 14.54 13.64 9.09
CA LEU A 307 13.45 13.49 10.05
C LEU A 307 13.67 14.47 11.23
N SER A 308 12.64 15.21 11.60
CA SER A 308 12.65 15.92 12.86
C SER A 308 12.74 14.95 14.05
N ARG A 309 13.17 15.42 15.21
CA ARG A 309 13.23 14.61 16.44
C ARG A 309 11.87 13.96 16.77
N ALA A 310 10.77 14.67 16.49
CA ALA A 310 9.43 14.16 16.73
C ALA A 310 9.08 13.01 15.76
N GLU A 311 9.40 13.16 14.47
CA GLU A 311 9.20 12.14 13.45
C GLU A 311 10.06 10.90 13.72
N ALA A 312 11.36 11.06 13.97
CA ALA A 312 12.27 9.97 14.29
C ALA A 312 11.78 9.14 15.50
N ALA A 313 11.31 9.82 16.55
CA ALA A 313 10.76 9.16 17.73
C ALA A 313 9.40 8.50 17.49
N ALA A 314 8.68 8.87 16.43
CA ALA A 314 7.37 8.29 16.09
C ALA A 314 7.48 7.01 15.26
N VAL A 315 8.53 6.84 14.44
CA VAL A 315 8.69 5.66 13.56
C VAL A 315 8.50 4.34 14.31
N PRO A 316 9.26 4.02 15.39
CA PRO A 316 9.09 2.73 16.07
C PRO A 316 7.78 2.60 16.84
N LEU A 317 7.02 3.68 17.03
CA LEU A 317 5.72 3.66 17.69
C LEU A 317 4.57 3.45 16.69
N VAL A 318 4.69 4.00 15.49
CA VAL A 318 3.67 3.90 14.44
C VAL A 318 3.75 2.56 13.73
N LEU A 319 4.95 2.02 13.52
CA LEU A 319 5.16 0.76 12.82
C LEU A 319 4.27 -0.40 13.30
N PRO A 320 4.09 -0.67 14.61
CA PRO A 320 3.25 -1.76 15.08
C PRO A 320 1.74 -1.63 14.78
N VAL A 321 1.28 -0.43 14.40
CA VAL A 321 -0.14 -0.14 14.18
C VAL A 321 -0.46 0.30 12.76
N VAL A 322 0.56 0.42 11.90
CA VAL A 322 0.41 0.97 10.55
C VAL A 322 -0.52 0.12 9.67
N HIS A 323 -0.59 -1.17 9.92
CA HIS A 323 -1.40 -2.13 9.15
C HIS A 323 -2.90 -2.12 9.52
N LEU A 324 -3.27 -1.54 10.68
CA LEU A 324 -4.61 -1.66 11.27
C LEU A 324 -5.76 -1.35 10.30
N GLU A 325 -5.77 -0.16 9.73
CA GLU A 325 -6.92 0.29 8.94
C GLU A 325 -6.96 -0.36 7.57
N TYR A 326 -5.78 -0.65 7.01
CA TYR A 326 -5.69 -1.42 5.77
C TYR A 326 -6.24 -2.84 5.96
N ALA A 327 -5.83 -3.57 7.01
CA ALA A 327 -6.28 -4.93 7.26
C ALA A 327 -7.79 -5.02 7.51
N LEU A 328 -8.38 -4.06 8.24
CA LEU A 328 -9.84 -4.00 8.37
C LEU A 328 -10.53 -3.79 7.03
N SER A 329 -9.95 -2.94 6.16
CA SER A 329 -10.49 -2.70 4.82
C SER A 329 -10.30 -3.90 3.88
N GLU A 330 -9.24 -4.65 4.06
CA GLU A 330 -8.95 -5.89 3.33
C GLU A 330 -9.90 -7.02 3.75
N ALA A 331 -10.13 -7.20 5.05
CA ALA A 331 -11.12 -8.14 5.55
C ALA A 331 -12.53 -7.85 4.99
N GLU A 332 -12.94 -6.58 4.91
CA GLU A 332 -14.19 -6.20 4.27
C GLU A 332 -14.18 -6.49 2.77
N TYR A 333 -13.07 -6.24 2.08
CA TYR A 333 -12.93 -6.58 0.66
C TYR A 333 -13.22 -8.06 0.41
N PHE A 334 -12.56 -8.92 1.16
CA PHE A 334 -12.75 -10.36 1.00
C PHE A 334 -14.16 -10.80 1.44
N ALA A 335 -14.68 -10.30 2.54
CA ALA A 335 -16.00 -10.68 3.03
C ALA A 335 -17.14 -10.24 2.10
N ALA A 336 -17.06 -9.02 1.56
CA ALA A 336 -18.21 -8.39 0.91
C ALA A 336 -18.06 -8.22 -0.60
N VAL A 337 -16.84 -8.01 -1.12
CA VAL A 337 -16.62 -7.78 -2.55
C VAL A 337 -16.37 -9.10 -3.28
N THR A 338 -15.36 -9.87 -2.85
CA THR A 338 -15.06 -11.16 -3.46
C THR A 338 -15.84 -12.32 -2.87
N ARG A 339 -16.46 -12.11 -1.70
CA ARG A 339 -17.25 -13.12 -0.96
C ARG A 339 -16.43 -14.36 -0.62
N SER A 340 -15.20 -14.16 -0.19
CA SER A 340 -14.29 -15.20 0.28
C SER A 340 -14.11 -15.13 1.79
N PRO A 341 -14.92 -15.85 2.60
CA PRO A 341 -14.79 -15.85 4.06
C PRO A 341 -13.41 -16.28 4.55
N ALA A 342 -12.82 -17.28 3.89
CA ALA A 342 -11.49 -17.78 4.24
C ALA A 342 -10.40 -16.70 4.13
N HIS A 343 -10.39 -15.91 3.04
CA HIS A 343 -9.44 -14.82 2.89
C HIS A 343 -9.75 -13.65 3.85
N ALA A 344 -11.04 -13.39 4.14
CA ALA A 344 -11.40 -12.40 5.14
C ALA A 344 -10.89 -12.79 6.53
N ASP A 345 -11.01 -14.07 6.90
CA ASP A 345 -10.49 -14.60 8.15
C ASP A 345 -8.97 -14.51 8.21
N GLN A 346 -8.30 -14.85 7.13
CA GLN A 346 -6.84 -14.74 7.02
C GLN A 346 -6.37 -13.28 7.18
N ALA A 347 -7.06 -12.31 6.57
CA ALA A 347 -6.75 -10.89 6.74
C ALA A 347 -6.93 -10.43 8.20
N TYR A 348 -7.98 -10.89 8.85
CA TYR A 348 -8.22 -10.59 10.26
C TYR A 348 -7.21 -11.26 11.20
N GLU A 349 -6.90 -12.52 10.99
CA GLU A 349 -5.88 -13.26 11.75
C GLU A 349 -4.51 -12.64 11.58
N TYR A 350 -4.18 -12.21 10.36
CA TYR A 350 -2.94 -11.47 10.09
C TYR A 350 -2.89 -10.15 10.87
N LEU A 351 -3.97 -9.38 10.91
CA LEU A 351 -4.04 -8.15 11.70
C LEU A 351 -3.66 -8.38 13.18
N ILE A 352 -4.26 -9.41 13.77
CA ILE A 352 -4.02 -9.73 15.19
C ILE A 352 -2.62 -10.33 15.40
N GLY A 353 -2.20 -11.21 14.51
CA GLY A 353 -0.86 -11.82 14.52
C GLY A 353 0.25 -10.78 14.38
N HIS A 354 0.11 -9.85 13.43
CA HIS A 354 1.00 -8.72 13.22
C HIS A 354 1.16 -7.87 14.51
N ALA A 355 0.05 -7.49 15.14
CA ALA A 355 0.10 -6.72 16.37
C ALA A 355 0.77 -7.48 17.52
N ARG A 356 0.49 -8.78 17.67
CA ARG A 356 1.11 -9.65 18.67
C ARG A 356 2.61 -9.81 18.44
N TRP A 357 3.04 -9.95 17.19
CA TRP A 357 4.45 -10.12 16.84
C TRP A 357 5.32 -8.96 17.32
N PHE A 358 4.85 -7.71 17.23
CA PHE A 358 5.58 -6.56 17.76
C PHE A 358 5.73 -6.57 19.29
N GLY A 359 4.93 -7.32 20.02
CA GLY A 359 5.10 -7.59 21.44
C GLY A 359 6.11 -8.69 21.77
N GLN A 360 6.59 -9.44 20.78
CA GLN A 360 7.53 -10.54 20.93
C GLN A 360 9.00 -10.06 20.88
N PRO A 361 9.97 -10.90 21.25
CA PRO A 361 11.38 -10.52 21.28
C PRO A 361 11.91 -9.99 19.95
N GLN A 362 11.54 -10.59 18.81
CA GLN A 362 11.98 -10.16 17.48
C GLN A 362 11.40 -8.80 17.09
N GLY A 363 10.09 -8.61 17.24
CA GLY A 363 9.44 -7.32 16.99
C GLY A 363 9.97 -6.23 17.90
N SER A 364 10.16 -6.53 19.20
CA SER A 364 10.76 -5.61 20.15
C SER A 364 12.20 -5.26 19.80
N ALA A 365 12.99 -6.22 19.30
CA ALA A 365 14.36 -5.99 18.83
C ALA A 365 14.38 -5.08 17.60
N LEU A 366 13.49 -5.28 16.63
CA LEU A 366 13.35 -4.36 15.49
C LEU A 366 13.01 -2.94 15.95
N LEU A 367 12.02 -2.77 16.82
CA LEU A 367 11.66 -1.45 17.32
C LEU A 367 12.80 -0.78 18.08
N GLY A 368 13.55 -1.56 18.87
CA GLY A 368 14.76 -1.11 19.57
C GLY A 368 15.84 -0.63 18.62
N PHE A 369 16.12 -1.42 17.57
CA PHE A 369 17.07 -1.09 16.51
C PHE A 369 16.69 0.22 15.80
N LEU A 370 15.45 0.34 15.34
CA LEU A 370 14.97 1.55 14.67
C LEU A 370 15.09 2.78 15.57
N GLY A 371 14.69 2.66 16.84
CA GLY A 371 14.81 3.74 17.81
C GLY A 371 16.26 4.14 18.13
N GLN A 372 17.21 3.21 18.08
CA GLN A 372 18.63 3.50 18.23
C GLN A 372 19.20 4.16 16.98
N HIS A 373 18.97 3.57 15.80
CA HIS A 373 19.47 4.06 14.51
C HIS A 373 19.05 5.52 14.26
N LEU A 374 17.76 5.83 14.50
CA LEU A 374 17.22 7.19 14.32
C LEU A 374 17.63 8.22 15.38
N ARG A 375 18.34 7.82 16.44
CA ARG A 375 18.92 8.76 17.41
C ARG A 375 20.38 9.11 17.13
N THR A 376 21.07 8.27 16.38
CA THR A 376 22.52 8.40 16.11
C THR A 376 22.84 9.01 14.74
N GLY A 377 21.90 8.99 13.81
CA GLY A 377 21.96 9.71 12.53
C GLY A 377 21.29 11.07 12.63
#